data_f355c5f072b7f3522161b5ea7d5d936a
#
_entry.id   f355c5f072b7f3522161b5ea7d5d936a
#
_cell.length_a   1.000
_cell.length_b   1.000
_cell.length_c   1.000
_cell.angle_alpha   90.00
_cell.angle_beta   90.00
_cell.angle_gamma   90.00
#
_symmetry.space_group_name_H-M   'P 1'
#
loop_
_entity.id
_entity.type
_entity.pdbx_description
1 polymer ?
#
loop_
_entity_poly.entity_id
_entity_poly.type
_entity_poly.pdbx_seq_one_letter_code
_entity_poly.pdbx_strand_id
1 'polypeptide(L)'
;MENNANNGHEAYDDQVIFVDTHLIQKAVEGLQRSREEFQSLLEQAEGGDPAAYYDLGVRYAEGDGAERDPARAAHWFSLAAEDGDLRAVDLLGRCYQAGSGVEKDEARAVELFQQAAEQGYAPGQCDLGLCYENATGVEKDEARAAECYLQAAEQGYAPGQTNLAVCYFNGIGVEQSVDTALQWLEKAVEQEFPRALNILGDCYWDGTGVERDRARSAQLYRQAADQGYPPAQCNLGLCYEHGDGVEMDKETAAEYYRQAAQEGYAPGQTNLAVLTLHGVGVEEDPRAAVEWLQKAADQDFPRALDLLGDCWMEG
;
A
#
# COMPACT_ATOMS: atom_id res chain seq x y z
N MET A 1 -59.93 -29.90 30.11
CA MET A 1 -59.91 -30.68 28.88
C MET A 1 -59.84 -29.65 27.77
N GLU A 2 -58.83 -29.46 27.00
CA GLU A 2 -57.69 -30.12 26.51
C GLU A 2 -56.53 -29.12 26.33
N ASN A 3 -55.36 -29.54 26.71
CA ASN A 3 -54.08 -28.88 26.40
C ASN A 3 -53.83 -28.92 24.88
N ASN A 4 -53.42 -27.81 24.33
CA ASN A 4 -52.62 -27.81 23.10
C ASN A 4 -51.38 -26.95 23.30
N ALA A 5 -50.32 -27.65 23.69
CA ALA A 5 -48.94 -27.12 23.62
C ALA A 5 -48.55 -27.14 22.14
N ASN A 6 -48.37 -25.96 21.55
CA ASN A 6 -47.79 -25.82 20.22
C ASN A 6 -46.26 -25.60 20.39
N ASN A 7 -45.52 -26.71 20.27
CA ASN A 7 -44.06 -26.70 20.14
C ASN A 7 -43.69 -26.10 18.78
N GLY A 8 -43.31 -24.86 18.76
CA GLY A 8 -42.63 -24.26 17.63
C GLY A 8 -41.19 -24.80 17.56
N HIS A 9 -40.96 -25.80 16.72
CA HIS A 9 -39.63 -26.11 16.25
C HIS A 9 -39.24 -25.00 15.24
N GLU A 10 -38.41 -24.08 15.68
CA GLU A 10 -37.63 -23.26 14.76
C GLU A 10 -36.70 -24.20 14.01
N ALA A 11 -36.98 -24.41 12.72
CA ALA A 11 -36.09 -25.09 11.80
C ALA A 11 -34.87 -24.17 11.62
N TYR A 12 -33.76 -24.56 12.20
CA TYR A 12 -32.46 -24.05 11.79
C TYR A 12 -32.26 -24.45 10.34
N ASP A 13 -32.28 -23.46 9.45
CA ASP A 13 -31.94 -23.62 8.05
C ASP A 13 -30.43 -23.89 7.99
N ASP A 14 -30.04 -25.17 8.00
CA ASP A 14 -28.68 -25.62 7.76
C ASP A 14 -28.34 -25.25 6.32
N GLN A 15 -27.88 -24.03 6.09
CA GLN A 15 -27.24 -23.67 4.84
C GLN A 15 -25.97 -24.51 4.72
N VAL A 16 -26.08 -25.65 4.06
CA VAL A 16 -24.94 -26.47 3.66
C VAL A 16 -24.13 -25.63 2.67
N ILE A 17 -23.05 -25.02 3.17
CA ILE A 17 -22.06 -24.36 2.33
C ILE A 17 -21.43 -25.46 1.47
N PHE A 18 -21.79 -25.51 0.19
CA PHE A 18 -21.12 -26.39 -0.78
C PHE A 18 -19.68 -25.89 -0.96
N VAL A 19 -18.78 -26.48 -0.22
CA VAL A 19 -17.35 -26.20 -0.37
C VAL A 19 -16.87 -26.94 -1.63
N ASP A 20 -16.37 -26.20 -2.61
CA ASP A 20 -15.78 -26.79 -3.80
C ASP A 20 -14.50 -27.53 -3.44
N THR A 21 -14.63 -28.86 -3.33
CA THR A 21 -13.52 -29.75 -2.97
C THR A 21 -12.36 -29.66 -3.95
N HIS A 22 -12.60 -29.31 -5.22
CA HIS A 22 -11.57 -29.13 -6.23
C HIS A 22 -10.72 -27.87 -5.96
N LEU A 23 -11.35 -26.77 -5.54
CA LEU A 23 -10.64 -25.55 -5.14
C LEU A 23 -9.78 -25.80 -3.89
N ILE A 24 -10.32 -26.53 -2.90
CA ILE A 24 -9.54 -26.91 -1.71
C ILE A 24 -8.35 -27.76 -2.11
N GLN A 25 -8.55 -28.78 -2.93
CA GLN A 25 -7.48 -29.66 -3.36
C GLN A 25 -6.38 -28.88 -4.10
N LYS A 26 -6.75 -27.98 -5.01
CA LYS A 26 -5.82 -27.11 -5.73
C LYS A 26 -5.03 -26.18 -4.77
N ALA A 27 -5.69 -25.65 -3.76
CA ALA A 27 -5.03 -24.82 -2.73
C ALA A 27 -4.04 -25.65 -1.91
N VAL A 28 -4.41 -26.88 -1.49
CA VAL A 28 -3.52 -27.81 -0.75
C VAL A 28 -2.30 -28.20 -1.58
N GLU A 29 -2.50 -28.52 -2.86
CA GLU A 29 -1.39 -28.83 -3.79
C GLU A 29 -0.46 -27.61 -3.97
N GLY A 30 -1.02 -26.38 -4.04
CA GLY A 30 -0.23 -25.15 -4.07
C GLY A 30 0.63 -24.95 -2.82
N LEU A 31 0.05 -25.15 -1.64
CA LEU A 31 0.76 -25.05 -0.36
C LEU A 31 1.85 -26.14 -0.21
N GLN A 32 1.59 -27.35 -0.70
CA GLN A 32 2.59 -28.44 -0.68
C GLN A 32 3.77 -28.10 -1.58
N ARG A 33 3.51 -27.60 -2.80
CA ARG A 33 4.56 -27.17 -3.72
C ARG A 33 5.40 -26.05 -3.14
N SER A 34 4.78 -25.00 -2.58
CA SER A 34 5.51 -23.92 -1.93
C SER A 34 6.41 -24.42 -0.79
N ARG A 35 5.95 -25.39 0.00
CA ARG A 35 6.77 -26.05 1.05
C ARG A 35 7.95 -26.83 0.49
N GLU A 36 7.75 -27.58 -0.58
CA GLU A 36 8.83 -28.36 -1.22
C GLU A 36 9.89 -27.44 -1.82
N GLU A 37 9.46 -26.38 -2.49
CA GLU A 37 10.35 -25.35 -3.04
C GLU A 37 11.14 -24.63 -1.93
N PHE A 38 10.45 -24.23 -0.85
CA PHE A 38 11.10 -23.65 0.32
C PHE A 38 12.15 -24.59 0.93
N GLN A 39 11.83 -25.88 1.11
CA GLN A 39 12.76 -26.85 1.69
C GLN A 39 14.00 -27.04 0.81
N SER A 40 13.80 -27.13 -0.51
CA SER A 40 14.91 -27.21 -1.47
C SER A 40 15.82 -25.98 -1.41
N LEU A 41 15.22 -24.78 -1.30
CA LEU A 41 15.94 -23.52 -1.21
C LEU A 41 16.73 -23.44 0.12
N LEU A 42 16.13 -23.91 1.22
CA LEU A 42 16.78 -23.95 2.52
C LEU A 42 18.01 -24.88 2.50
N GLU A 43 17.90 -26.07 1.90
CA GLU A 43 19.02 -27.00 1.77
C GLU A 43 20.18 -26.41 0.94
N GLN A 44 19.87 -25.68 -0.15
CA GLN A 44 20.88 -24.98 -0.95
C GLN A 44 21.56 -23.88 -0.12
N ALA A 45 20.80 -23.05 0.57
CA ALA A 45 21.32 -21.97 1.38
C ALA A 45 22.16 -22.48 2.57
N GLU A 46 21.71 -23.52 3.28
CA GLU A 46 22.48 -24.17 4.34
C GLU A 46 23.74 -24.88 3.79
N GLY A 47 23.70 -25.31 2.54
CA GLY A 47 24.85 -25.82 1.83
C GLY A 47 25.85 -24.75 1.41
N GLY A 48 25.54 -23.47 1.64
CA GLY A 48 26.40 -22.32 1.34
C GLY A 48 26.28 -21.81 -0.09
N ASP A 49 25.13 -22.03 -0.76
CA ASP A 49 24.86 -21.46 -2.08
C ASP A 49 24.32 -20.03 -1.95
N PRO A 50 25.10 -18.98 -2.30
CA PRO A 50 24.67 -17.59 -2.18
C PRO A 50 23.45 -17.24 -3.04
N ALA A 51 23.24 -17.96 -4.15
CA ALA A 51 22.11 -17.72 -5.04
C ALA A 51 20.74 -17.96 -4.34
N ALA A 52 20.74 -18.79 -3.28
CA ALA A 52 19.52 -19.09 -2.52
C ALA A 52 19.23 -18.10 -1.38
N TYR A 53 20.20 -17.29 -0.95
CA TYR A 53 20.06 -16.47 0.25
C TYR A 53 18.96 -15.41 0.13
N TYR A 54 18.95 -14.65 -0.95
CA TYR A 54 17.95 -13.60 -1.18
C TYR A 54 16.53 -14.17 -1.21
N ASP A 55 16.31 -15.21 -2.03
CA ASP A 55 14.98 -15.80 -2.21
C ASP A 55 14.48 -16.44 -0.91
N LEU A 56 15.37 -17.07 -0.14
CA LEU A 56 15.02 -17.63 1.18
C LEU A 56 14.66 -16.53 2.16
N GLY A 57 15.37 -15.41 2.15
CA GLY A 57 15.05 -14.21 2.94
C GLY A 57 13.64 -13.68 2.62
N VAL A 58 13.29 -13.59 1.34
CA VAL A 58 11.95 -13.16 0.89
C VAL A 58 10.88 -14.12 1.38
N ARG A 59 11.08 -15.44 1.23
CA ARG A 59 10.11 -16.44 1.69
C ARG A 59 9.86 -16.40 3.20
N TYR A 60 10.89 -16.16 4.01
CA TYR A 60 10.70 -15.94 5.45
C TYR A 60 10.00 -14.61 5.77
N ALA A 61 10.25 -13.56 4.99
CA ALA A 61 9.59 -12.27 5.18
C ALA A 61 8.10 -12.32 4.85
N GLU A 62 7.72 -13.09 3.84
CA GLU A 62 6.33 -13.22 3.35
C GLU A 62 5.56 -14.36 4.02
N GLY A 63 6.25 -15.36 4.53
CA GLY A 63 5.64 -16.60 5.07
C GLY A 63 5.27 -17.60 3.97
N ASP A 64 5.99 -17.59 2.83
CA ASP A 64 5.76 -18.49 1.71
C ASP A 64 6.53 -19.81 1.87
N GLY A 65 5.80 -20.90 2.02
CA GLY A 65 6.36 -22.24 2.29
C GLY A 65 6.83 -22.49 3.71
N ALA A 66 6.94 -21.45 4.53
CA ALA A 66 7.27 -21.48 5.96
C ALA A 66 6.43 -20.46 6.74
N GLU A 67 6.46 -20.56 8.07
CA GLU A 67 5.92 -19.49 8.91
C GLU A 67 6.76 -18.21 8.75
N ARG A 68 6.07 -17.07 8.71
CA ARG A 68 6.71 -15.76 8.62
C ARG A 68 7.67 -15.54 9.78
N ASP A 69 8.94 -15.31 9.47
CA ASP A 69 10.00 -15.09 10.47
C ASP A 69 10.90 -13.93 10.03
N PRO A 70 10.62 -12.68 10.48
CA PRO A 70 11.42 -11.54 10.11
C PRO A 70 12.89 -11.63 10.55
N ALA A 71 13.19 -12.33 11.65
CA ALA A 71 14.57 -12.46 12.12
C ALA A 71 15.39 -13.35 11.19
N ARG A 72 14.81 -14.46 10.73
CA ARG A 72 15.43 -15.30 9.71
C ARG A 72 15.53 -14.60 8.36
N ALA A 73 14.50 -13.82 7.98
CA ALA A 73 14.56 -13.01 6.76
C ALA A 73 15.74 -12.04 6.78
N ALA A 74 15.89 -11.26 7.84
CA ALA A 74 17.00 -10.32 8.00
C ALA A 74 18.38 -11.02 8.01
N HIS A 75 18.48 -12.21 8.64
CA HIS A 75 19.69 -13.01 8.62
C HIS A 75 20.08 -13.44 7.19
N TRP A 76 19.13 -13.95 6.40
CA TRP A 76 19.41 -14.38 5.04
C TRP A 76 19.70 -13.19 4.11
N PHE A 77 19.01 -12.05 4.30
CA PHE A 77 19.36 -10.81 3.60
C PHE A 77 20.76 -10.33 3.97
N SER A 78 21.22 -10.49 5.21
CA SER A 78 22.60 -10.15 5.59
C SER A 78 23.61 -10.99 4.84
N LEU A 79 23.40 -12.31 4.74
CA LEU A 79 24.29 -13.20 4.00
C LEU A 79 24.30 -12.88 2.50
N ALA A 80 23.14 -12.60 1.91
CA ALA A 80 23.05 -12.21 0.51
C ALA A 80 23.72 -10.85 0.25
N ALA A 81 23.60 -9.91 1.19
CA ALA A 81 24.24 -8.59 1.11
C ALA A 81 25.77 -8.69 1.23
N GLU A 82 26.29 -9.59 2.06
CA GLU A 82 27.72 -9.88 2.19
C GLU A 82 28.29 -10.48 0.88
N ASP A 83 27.47 -11.25 0.12
CA ASP A 83 27.82 -11.77 -1.20
C ASP A 83 27.66 -10.74 -2.33
N GLY A 84 27.15 -9.55 -2.02
CA GLY A 84 27.03 -8.41 -2.95
C GLY A 84 25.68 -8.30 -3.66
N ASP A 85 24.63 -9.00 -3.22
CA ASP A 85 23.28 -8.83 -3.78
C ASP A 85 22.67 -7.50 -3.31
N LEU A 86 22.61 -6.51 -4.22
CA LEU A 86 22.10 -5.16 -3.93
C LEU A 86 20.61 -5.15 -3.55
N ARG A 87 19.83 -6.13 -4.01
CA ARG A 87 18.42 -6.30 -3.60
C ARG A 87 18.36 -6.62 -2.10
N ALA A 88 19.27 -7.50 -1.66
CA ALA A 88 19.36 -7.88 -0.24
C ALA A 88 19.92 -6.74 0.62
N VAL A 89 20.90 -5.98 0.11
CA VAL A 89 21.39 -4.77 0.79
C VAL A 89 20.26 -3.80 1.06
N ASP A 90 19.41 -3.54 0.08
CA ASP A 90 18.26 -2.66 0.19
C ASP A 90 17.21 -3.20 1.18
N LEU A 91 16.82 -4.46 1.06
CA LEU A 91 15.85 -5.07 1.97
C LEU A 91 16.36 -5.15 3.41
N LEU A 92 17.65 -5.40 3.61
CA LEU A 92 18.27 -5.35 4.94
C LEU A 92 18.23 -3.92 5.52
N GLY A 93 18.46 -2.90 4.68
CA GLY A 93 18.28 -1.50 5.05
C GLY A 93 16.87 -1.21 5.57
N ARG A 94 15.86 -1.69 4.84
CA ARG A 94 14.44 -1.58 5.26
C ARG A 94 14.16 -2.35 6.55
N CYS A 95 14.80 -3.51 6.75
CA CYS A 95 14.70 -4.24 8.02
C CYS A 95 15.21 -3.41 9.20
N TYR A 96 16.38 -2.76 9.07
CA TYR A 96 16.90 -1.88 10.10
C TYR A 96 16.06 -0.62 10.30
N GLN A 97 15.54 -0.02 9.24
CA GLN A 97 14.68 1.16 9.32
C GLN A 97 13.38 0.87 10.10
N ALA A 98 12.77 -0.29 9.84
CA ALA A 98 11.51 -0.70 10.46
C ALA A 98 11.69 -1.41 11.81
N GLY A 99 12.90 -1.92 12.14
CA GLY A 99 13.10 -2.83 13.25
C GLY A 99 12.48 -4.22 13.01
N SER A 100 12.43 -4.66 11.75
CA SER A 100 11.83 -5.93 11.37
C SER A 100 12.85 -7.05 11.39
N GLY A 101 12.79 -7.89 12.41
CA GLY A 101 13.73 -9.02 12.61
C GLY A 101 15.11 -8.63 13.12
N VAL A 102 15.39 -7.35 13.23
CA VAL A 102 16.59 -6.74 13.82
C VAL A 102 16.19 -5.57 14.71
N GLU A 103 17.08 -5.14 15.61
CA GLU A 103 16.86 -3.90 16.35
C GLU A 103 16.83 -2.72 15.38
N LYS A 104 15.87 -1.80 15.58
CA LYS A 104 15.71 -0.62 14.74
C LYS A 104 16.99 0.25 14.81
N ASP A 105 17.58 0.50 13.64
CA ASP A 105 18.78 1.34 13.48
C ASP A 105 18.70 2.11 12.16
N GLU A 106 18.17 3.32 12.23
CA GLU A 106 17.97 4.18 11.06
C GLU A 106 19.31 4.62 10.43
N ALA A 107 20.36 4.80 11.23
CA ALA A 107 21.68 5.15 10.71
C ALA A 107 22.28 3.99 9.91
N ARG A 108 22.14 2.77 10.41
CA ARG A 108 22.55 1.56 9.68
C ARG A 108 21.76 1.34 8.41
N ALA A 109 20.46 1.62 8.41
CA ALA A 109 19.62 1.60 7.21
C ALA A 109 20.17 2.54 6.13
N VAL A 110 20.51 3.78 6.51
CA VAL A 110 21.07 4.76 5.58
C VAL A 110 22.41 4.30 5.00
N GLU A 111 23.31 3.71 5.80
CA GLU A 111 24.57 3.15 5.30
C GLU A 111 24.32 2.09 4.22
N LEU A 112 23.35 1.22 4.41
CA LEU A 112 22.98 0.18 3.44
C LEU A 112 22.35 0.77 2.19
N PHE A 113 21.42 1.71 2.31
CA PHE A 113 20.83 2.40 1.15
C PHE A 113 21.90 3.19 0.39
N GLN A 114 22.85 3.82 1.06
CA GLN A 114 23.97 4.50 0.43
C GLN A 114 24.86 3.51 -0.34
N GLN A 115 25.18 2.36 0.27
CA GLN A 115 25.94 1.29 -0.40
C GLN A 115 25.25 0.81 -1.67
N ALA A 116 23.94 0.61 -1.64
CA ALA A 116 23.17 0.20 -2.82
C ALA A 116 23.11 1.31 -3.88
N ALA A 117 22.90 2.56 -3.44
CA ALA A 117 22.81 3.72 -4.32
C ALA A 117 24.14 4.02 -5.06
N GLU A 118 25.27 3.93 -4.38
CA GLU A 118 26.62 4.13 -4.96
C GLU A 118 26.95 3.08 -6.03
N GLN A 119 26.35 1.89 -5.94
CA GLN A 119 26.48 0.84 -6.95
C GLN A 119 25.39 0.94 -8.04
N GLY A 120 24.61 2.02 -8.05
CA GLY A 120 23.63 2.30 -9.09
C GLY A 120 22.31 1.54 -8.94
N TYR A 121 22.00 0.98 -7.76
CA TYR A 121 20.75 0.29 -7.53
C TYR A 121 19.61 1.29 -7.34
N ALA A 122 18.70 1.40 -8.30
CA ALA A 122 17.65 2.42 -8.33
C ALA A 122 16.69 2.39 -7.12
N PRO A 123 16.22 1.23 -6.61
CA PRO A 123 15.46 1.20 -5.36
C PRO A 123 16.25 1.80 -4.18
N GLY A 124 17.51 1.41 -3.97
CA GLY A 124 18.36 1.95 -2.92
C GLY A 124 18.60 3.46 -3.04
N GLN A 125 18.73 3.98 -4.27
CA GLN A 125 18.77 5.43 -4.51
C GLN A 125 17.47 6.10 -4.07
N CYS A 126 16.32 5.51 -4.38
CA CYS A 126 15.03 6.03 -3.99
C CYS A 126 14.85 6.03 -2.46
N ASP A 127 15.23 4.93 -1.78
CA ASP A 127 15.13 4.82 -0.33
C ASP A 127 16.08 5.75 0.40
N LEU A 128 17.30 5.96 -0.13
CA LEU A 128 18.22 6.98 0.37
C LEU A 128 17.63 8.39 0.22
N GLY A 129 16.98 8.68 -0.90
CA GLY A 129 16.26 9.93 -1.13
C GLY A 129 15.16 10.16 -0.07
N LEU A 130 14.37 9.13 0.23
CA LEU A 130 13.36 9.19 1.30
C LEU A 130 13.98 9.44 2.68
N CYS A 131 15.16 8.89 2.97
CA CYS A 131 15.87 9.17 4.21
C CYS A 131 16.26 10.64 4.34
N TYR A 132 16.80 11.26 3.28
CA TYR A 132 17.12 12.69 3.28
C TYR A 132 15.88 13.59 3.35
N GLU A 133 14.78 13.23 2.68
CA GLU A 133 13.52 13.97 2.68
C GLU A 133 12.90 14.01 4.09
N ASN A 134 12.87 12.84 4.77
CA ASN A 134 12.18 12.65 6.04
C ASN A 134 13.09 12.79 7.28
N ALA A 135 14.37 13.11 7.12
CA ALA A 135 15.36 13.12 8.20
C ALA A 135 15.47 11.78 8.96
N THR A 136 15.34 10.66 8.26
CA THR A 136 15.38 9.31 8.85
C THR A 136 16.83 8.82 8.88
N GLY A 137 17.45 8.77 10.04
CA GLY A 137 18.84 8.33 10.23
C GLY A 137 19.92 9.29 9.68
N VAL A 138 19.53 10.39 9.04
CA VAL A 138 20.38 11.46 8.52
C VAL A 138 19.76 12.82 8.76
N GLU A 139 20.52 13.90 8.64
CA GLU A 139 19.96 15.24 8.60
C GLU A 139 19.15 15.45 7.33
N LYS A 140 18.05 16.22 7.44
CA LYS A 140 17.20 16.57 6.30
C LYS A 140 17.99 17.32 5.24
N ASP A 141 17.96 16.84 4.01
CA ASP A 141 18.59 17.48 2.86
C ASP A 141 17.75 17.26 1.60
N GLU A 142 16.86 18.22 1.32
CA GLU A 142 15.94 18.16 0.18
C GLU A 142 16.66 18.13 -1.16
N ALA A 143 17.83 18.79 -1.28
CA ALA A 143 18.58 18.79 -2.53
C ALA A 143 19.19 17.41 -2.81
N ARG A 144 19.75 16.76 -1.79
CA ARG A 144 20.22 15.37 -1.91
C ARG A 144 19.09 14.39 -2.16
N ALA A 145 17.93 14.58 -1.53
CA ALA A 145 16.76 13.75 -1.80
C ALA A 145 16.38 13.81 -3.29
N ALA A 146 16.25 15.01 -3.83
CA ALA A 146 15.93 15.21 -5.26
C ALA A 146 17.01 14.62 -6.20
N GLU A 147 18.31 14.73 -5.84
CA GLU A 147 19.39 14.11 -6.59
C GLU A 147 19.30 12.58 -6.60
N CYS A 148 19.02 11.96 -5.46
CA CYS A 148 18.80 10.51 -5.37
C CYS A 148 17.60 10.07 -6.20
N TYR A 149 16.48 10.78 -6.15
CA TYR A 149 15.32 10.50 -6.98
C TYR A 149 15.62 10.68 -8.47
N LEU A 150 16.43 11.67 -8.86
CA LEU A 150 16.83 11.87 -10.24
C LEU A 150 17.64 10.67 -10.75
N GLN A 151 18.62 10.21 -9.98
CA GLN A 151 19.44 9.04 -10.33
C GLN A 151 18.56 7.79 -10.55
N ALA A 152 17.59 7.54 -9.67
CA ALA A 152 16.66 6.43 -9.81
C ALA A 152 15.71 6.62 -11.02
N ALA A 153 15.22 7.84 -11.23
CA ALA A 153 14.31 8.19 -12.32
C ALA A 153 14.95 8.05 -13.71
N GLU A 154 16.22 8.42 -13.86
CA GLU A 154 16.99 8.28 -15.10
C GLU A 154 17.20 6.82 -15.50
N GLN A 155 17.20 5.90 -14.55
CA GLN A 155 17.22 4.45 -14.79
C GLN A 155 15.83 3.88 -15.15
N GLY A 156 14.79 4.71 -15.20
CA GLY A 156 13.43 4.28 -15.50
C GLY A 156 12.65 3.76 -14.28
N TYR A 157 13.15 3.92 -13.07
CA TYR A 157 12.47 3.44 -11.86
C TYR A 157 11.24 4.31 -11.54
N ALA A 158 10.04 3.76 -11.70
CA ALA A 158 8.79 4.50 -11.59
C ALA A 158 8.56 5.18 -10.21
N PRO A 159 8.91 4.57 -9.06
CA PRO A 159 8.87 5.28 -7.78
C PRO A 159 9.80 6.50 -7.73
N GLY A 160 11.02 6.40 -8.26
CA GLY A 160 11.96 7.51 -8.37
C GLY A 160 11.44 8.63 -9.27
N GLN A 161 10.87 8.28 -10.44
CA GLN A 161 10.24 9.24 -11.36
C GLN A 161 9.07 9.96 -10.68
N THR A 162 8.25 9.24 -9.91
CA THR A 162 7.11 9.81 -9.19
C THR A 162 7.55 10.75 -8.07
N ASN A 163 8.56 10.36 -7.26
CA ASN A 163 9.09 11.19 -6.19
C ASN A 163 9.74 12.46 -6.75
N LEU A 164 10.50 12.33 -7.83
CA LEU A 164 11.11 13.48 -8.52
C LEU A 164 10.04 14.43 -9.07
N ALA A 165 8.96 13.90 -9.65
CA ALA A 165 7.82 14.71 -10.09
C ALA A 165 7.21 15.49 -8.93
N VAL A 166 7.02 14.88 -7.77
CA VAL A 166 6.55 15.55 -6.55
C VAL A 166 7.52 16.65 -6.10
N CYS A 167 8.84 16.40 -6.18
CA CYS A 167 9.84 17.42 -5.89
C CYS A 167 9.69 18.65 -6.82
N TYR A 168 9.52 18.44 -8.12
CA TYR A 168 9.30 19.54 -9.07
C TYR A 168 7.95 20.24 -8.92
N PHE A 169 6.87 19.54 -8.56
CA PHE A 169 5.58 20.17 -8.27
C PHE A 169 5.65 21.13 -7.09
N ASN A 170 6.41 20.76 -6.06
CA ASN A 170 6.45 21.49 -4.78
C ASN A 170 7.69 22.38 -4.62
N GLY A 171 8.69 22.29 -5.50
CA GLY A 171 9.98 22.99 -5.35
C GLY A 171 10.83 22.43 -4.19
N ILE A 172 10.75 21.13 -3.92
CA ILE A 172 11.50 20.45 -2.84
C ILE A 172 12.87 20.05 -3.39
N GLY A 173 13.92 20.73 -2.92
CA GLY A 173 15.31 20.48 -3.33
C GLY A 173 15.64 20.85 -4.80
N VAL A 174 14.68 21.29 -5.56
CA VAL A 174 14.79 21.74 -6.96
C VAL A 174 13.95 22.99 -7.18
N GLU A 175 14.23 23.74 -8.26
CA GLU A 175 13.35 24.84 -8.68
C GLU A 175 12.00 24.26 -9.12
N GLN A 176 10.90 24.85 -8.63
CA GLN A 176 9.55 24.41 -8.96
C GLN A 176 9.29 24.49 -10.46
N SER A 177 8.80 23.42 -11.05
CA SER A 177 8.47 23.35 -12.48
C SER A 177 7.37 22.32 -12.73
N VAL A 178 6.17 22.78 -12.95
CA VAL A 178 5.01 21.91 -13.24
C VAL A 178 5.22 21.14 -14.55
N ASP A 179 5.79 21.76 -15.58
CA ASP A 179 6.05 21.10 -16.87
C ASP A 179 7.06 19.95 -16.71
N THR A 180 8.13 20.17 -15.94
CA THR A 180 9.13 19.11 -15.66
C THR A 180 8.54 18.00 -14.80
N ALA A 181 7.72 18.37 -13.82
CA ALA A 181 7.00 17.41 -12.99
C ALA A 181 6.12 16.47 -13.82
N LEU A 182 5.31 17.03 -14.73
CA LEU A 182 4.45 16.25 -15.62
C LEU A 182 5.25 15.32 -16.53
N GLN A 183 6.39 15.77 -17.07
CA GLN A 183 7.25 14.92 -17.92
C GLN A 183 7.76 13.67 -17.16
N TRP A 184 8.16 13.83 -15.90
CA TRP A 184 8.59 12.68 -15.10
C TRP A 184 7.42 11.81 -14.66
N LEU A 185 6.29 12.43 -14.33
CA LEU A 185 5.08 11.73 -13.95
C LEU A 185 4.53 10.86 -15.09
N GLU A 186 4.50 11.38 -16.31
CA GLU A 186 4.07 10.66 -17.50
C GLU A 186 4.90 9.39 -17.74
N LYS A 187 6.21 9.44 -17.55
CA LYS A 187 7.08 8.25 -17.63
C LYS A 187 6.73 7.16 -16.63
N ALA A 188 6.35 7.55 -15.41
CA ALA A 188 5.90 6.60 -14.39
C ALA A 188 4.49 6.07 -14.70
N VAL A 189 3.63 6.89 -15.29
CA VAL A 189 2.29 6.49 -15.75
C VAL A 189 2.36 5.51 -16.92
N GLU A 190 3.31 5.67 -17.85
CA GLU A 190 3.56 4.69 -18.93
C GLU A 190 3.91 3.28 -18.39
N GLN A 191 4.42 3.20 -17.18
CA GLN A 191 4.68 1.95 -16.45
C GLN A 191 3.49 1.51 -15.59
N GLU A 192 2.35 2.18 -15.71
CA GLU A 192 1.13 1.91 -14.95
C GLU A 192 1.34 1.98 -13.42
N PHE A 193 2.32 2.77 -12.95
CA PHE A 193 2.62 2.87 -11.53
C PHE A 193 1.46 3.54 -10.78
N PRO A 194 0.83 2.86 -9.79
CA PRO A 194 -0.46 3.30 -9.23
C PRO A 194 -0.42 4.70 -8.59
N ARG A 195 0.67 5.02 -7.87
CA ARG A 195 0.83 6.35 -7.27
C ARG A 195 0.96 7.45 -8.31
N ALA A 196 1.65 7.18 -9.43
CA ALA A 196 1.78 8.14 -10.52
C ALA A 196 0.44 8.37 -11.22
N LEU A 197 -0.32 7.29 -11.48
CA LEU A 197 -1.67 7.37 -12.04
C LEU A 197 -2.57 8.24 -11.15
N ASN A 198 -2.54 8.03 -9.83
CA ASN A 198 -3.32 8.83 -8.89
C ASN A 198 -2.92 10.31 -8.95
N ILE A 199 -1.63 10.64 -8.89
CA ILE A 199 -1.15 12.03 -8.94
C ILE A 199 -1.52 12.71 -10.27
N LEU A 200 -1.40 12.00 -11.40
CA LEU A 200 -1.85 12.55 -12.69
C LEU A 200 -3.38 12.73 -12.71
N GLY A 201 -4.13 11.84 -12.05
CA GLY A 201 -5.55 11.99 -11.80
C GLY A 201 -5.87 13.29 -11.05
N ASP A 202 -5.11 13.61 -10.00
CA ASP A 202 -5.22 14.86 -9.23
C ASP A 202 -4.92 16.08 -10.13
N CYS A 203 -3.90 15.99 -11.01
CA CYS A 203 -3.59 17.06 -11.95
C CYS A 203 -4.76 17.36 -12.90
N TYR A 204 -5.42 16.33 -13.46
CA TYR A 204 -6.61 16.52 -14.29
C TYR A 204 -7.83 16.95 -13.48
N TRP A 205 -7.93 16.55 -12.21
CA TRP A 205 -9.00 16.98 -11.31
C TRP A 205 -8.96 18.47 -11.05
N ASP A 206 -7.80 19.03 -10.76
CA ASP A 206 -7.60 20.43 -10.39
C ASP A 206 -7.23 21.32 -11.58
N GLY A 207 -6.73 20.75 -12.67
CA GLY A 207 -6.17 21.49 -13.81
C GLY A 207 -4.74 21.97 -13.57
N THR A 208 -3.95 21.22 -12.78
CA THR A 208 -2.56 21.56 -12.49
C THR A 208 -1.65 21.17 -13.65
N GLY A 209 -1.21 22.16 -14.43
CA GLY A 209 -0.36 21.99 -15.61
C GLY A 209 -1.03 21.33 -16.82
N VAL A 210 -2.29 20.92 -16.69
CA VAL A 210 -3.13 20.34 -17.73
C VAL A 210 -4.52 21.00 -17.72
N GLU A 211 -5.25 20.91 -18.82
CA GLU A 211 -6.65 21.33 -18.83
C GLU A 211 -7.48 20.40 -17.91
N ARG A 212 -8.34 21.00 -17.09
CA ARG A 212 -9.19 20.22 -16.18
C ARG A 212 -10.08 19.27 -16.95
N ASP A 213 -10.00 17.99 -16.61
CA ASP A 213 -10.80 16.91 -17.19
C ASP A 213 -11.16 15.87 -16.12
N ARG A 214 -12.38 15.99 -15.57
CA ARG A 214 -12.89 15.08 -14.53
C ARG A 214 -13.06 13.64 -15.03
N ALA A 215 -13.41 13.45 -16.30
CA ALA A 215 -13.56 12.12 -16.87
C ALA A 215 -12.19 11.42 -17.01
N ARG A 216 -11.16 12.16 -17.43
CA ARG A 216 -9.80 11.65 -17.49
C ARG A 216 -9.24 11.35 -16.10
N SER A 217 -9.50 12.24 -15.13
CA SER A 217 -9.14 12.03 -13.72
C SER A 217 -9.74 10.74 -13.18
N ALA A 218 -11.06 10.53 -13.33
CA ALA A 218 -11.73 9.31 -12.87
C ALA A 218 -11.20 8.03 -13.56
N GLN A 219 -10.81 8.11 -14.84
CA GLN A 219 -10.16 6.97 -15.54
C GLN A 219 -8.81 6.61 -14.94
N LEU A 220 -7.99 7.61 -14.61
CA LEU A 220 -6.67 7.40 -14.01
C LEU A 220 -6.78 6.85 -12.59
N TYR A 221 -7.71 7.39 -11.78
CA TYR A 221 -8.00 6.82 -10.46
C TYR A 221 -8.47 5.37 -10.56
N ARG A 222 -9.29 5.03 -11.56
CA ARG A 222 -9.73 3.64 -11.77
C ARG A 222 -8.57 2.73 -12.07
N GLN A 223 -7.65 3.11 -12.97
CA GLN A 223 -6.48 2.31 -13.29
C GLN A 223 -5.60 2.04 -12.06
N ALA A 224 -5.47 3.01 -11.15
CA ALA A 224 -4.74 2.84 -9.91
C ALA A 224 -5.54 2.03 -8.87
N ALA A 225 -6.85 2.24 -8.77
CA ALA A 225 -7.75 1.54 -7.85
C ALA A 225 -7.85 0.05 -8.18
N ASP A 226 -7.91 -0.30 -9.47
CA ASP A 226 -7.94 -1.70 -9.96
C ASP A 226 -6.66 -2.47 -9.58
N GLN A 227 -5.56 -1.76 -9.30
CA GLN A 227 -4.31 -2.30 -8.77
C GLN A 227 -4.28 -2.32 -7.22
N GLY A 228 -5.38 -2.01 -6.56
CA GLY A 228 -5.49 -2.01 -5.11
C GLY A 228 -4.88 -0.79 -4.42
N TYR A 229 -4.66 0.34 -5.12
CA TYR A 229 -4.07 1.53 -4.50
C TYR A 229 -5.12 2.32 -3.68
N PRO A 230 -5.05 2.32 -2.33
CA PRO A 230 -6.12 2.84 -1.48
C PRO A 230 -6.43 4.34 -1.67
N PRO A 231 -5.44 5.25 -1.89
CA PRO A 231 -5.75 6.63 -2.20
C PRO A 231 -6.61 6.80 -3.46
N ALA A 232 -6.30 6.03 -4.53
CA ALA A 232 -7.06 6.08 -5.77
C ALA A 232 -8.46 5.46 -5.63
N GLN A 233 -8.62 4.39 -4.85
CA GLN A 233 -9.93 3.84 -4.50
C GLN A 233 -10.77 4.91 -3.79
N CYS A 234 -10.20 5.64 -2.84
CA CYS A 234 -10.88 6.73 -2.15
C CYS A 234 -11.26 7.87 -3.12
N ASN A 235 -10.34 8.30 -3.99
CA ASN A 235 -10.60 9.36 -4.97
C ASN A 235 -11.65 8.93 -5.99
N LEU A 236 -11.63 7.69 -6.45
CA LEU A 236 -12.67 7.16 -7.36
C LEU A 236 -14.01 7.05 -6.66
N GLY A 237 -14.04 6.67 -5.38
CA GLY A 237 -15.24 6.70 -4.54
C GLY A 237 -15.86 8.10 -4.50
N LEU A 238 -15.05 9.16 -4.32
CA LEU A 238 -15.50 10.56 -4.40
C LEU A 238 -16.08 10.90 -5.78
N CYS A 239 -15.44 10.43 -6.86
CA CYS A 239 -15.97 10.63 -8.21
C CYS A 239 -17.38 10.06 -8.36
N TYR A 240 -17.63 8.84 -7.89
CA TYR A 240 -18.94 8.21 -7.94
C TYR A 240 -19.95 8.84 -6.98
N GLU A 241 -19.52 9.27 -5.78
CA GLU A 241 -20.40 9.93 -4.81
C GLU A 241 -21.00 11.22 -5.36
N HIS A 242 -20.20 11.99 -6.13
CA HIS A 242 -20.59 13.32 -6.63
C HIS A 242 -20.96 13.34 -8.11
N GLY A 243 -20.70 12.28 -8.87
CA GLY A 243 -20.91 12.24 -10.31
C GLY A 243 -19.84 13.03 -11.09
N ASP A 244 -18.63 13.12 -10.54
CA ASP A 244 -17.52 13.88 -11.11
C ASP A 244 -16.75 13.02 -12.14
N GLY A 245 -17.01 13.24 -13.42
CA GLY A 245 -16.39 12.51 -14.53
C GLY A 245 -16.92 11.09 -14.75
N VAL A 246 -17.86 10.66 -13.93
CA VAL A 246 -18.60 9.39 -14.00
C VAL A 246 -20.07 9.65 -13.67
N GLU A 247 -20.96 8.72 -14.02
CA GLU A 247 -22.34 8.78 -13.53
C GLU A 247 -22.36 8.58 -12.00
N MET A 248 -23.15 9.40 -11.30
CA MET A 248 -23.27 9.32 -9.85
C MET A 248 -23.85 7.97 -9.42
N ASP A 249 -23.13 7.28 -8.54
CA ASP A 249 -23.52 5.96 -8.02
C ASP A 249 -22.97 5.80 -6.59
N LYS A 250 -23.85 5.93 -5.62
CA LYS A 250 -23.48 5.93 -4.20
C LYS A 250 -23.17 4.53 -3.66
N GLU A 251 -23.74 3.49 -4.23
CA GLU A 251 -23.43 2.10 -3.92
C GLU A 251 -21.99 1.78 -4.35
N THR A 252 -21.64 2.14 -5.59
CA THR A 252 -20.29 2.00 -6.11
C THR A 252 -19.29 2.85 -5.32
N ALA A 253 -19.65 4.07 -4.92
CA ALA A 253 -18.80 4.91 -4.07
C ALA A 253 -18.47 4.23 -2.73
N ALA A 254 -19.51 3.69 -2.06
CA ALA A 254 -19.34 2.99 -0.80
C ALA A 254 -18.47 1.73 -0.92
N GLU A 255 -18.54 1.02 -2.06
CA GLU A 255 -17.71 -0.15 -2.31
C GLU A 255 -16.22 0.23 -2.44
N TYR A 256 -15.89 1.29 -3.18
CA TYR A 256 -14.51 1.79 -3.27
C TYR A 256 -13.99 2.31 -1.94
N TYR A 257 -14.80 3.02 -1.14
CA TYR A 257 -14.41 3.41 0.21
C TYR A 257 -14.19 2.21 1.11
N ARG A 258 -14.99 1.13 0.96
CA ARG A 258 -14.82 -0.12 1.73
C ARG A 258 -13.49 -0.79 1.39
N GLN A 259 -13.13 -0.87 0.11
CA GLN A 259 -11.84 -1.41 -0.30
C GLN A 259 -10.68 -0.62 0.32
N ALA A 260 -10.68 0.70 0.20
CA ALA A 260 -9.67 1.55 0.82
C ALA A 260 -9.63 1.42 2.36
N ALA A 261 -10.81 1.30 3.00
CA ALA A 261 -10.93 1.15 4.45
C ALA A 261 -10.37 -0.19 4.96
N GLN A 262 -10.57 -1.27 4.21
CA GLN A 262 -10.04 -2.60 4.53
C GLN A 262 -8.51 -2.65 4.48
N GLU A 263 -7.91 -1.90 3.55
CA GLU A 263 -6.45 -1.70 3.46
C GLU A 263 -5.91 -0.73 4.53
N GLY A 264 -6.76 -0.27 5.46
CA GLY A 264 -6.36 0.59 6.57
C GLY A 264 -6.26 2.08 6.22
N TYR A 265 -6.71 2.52 5.04
CA TYR A 265 -6.61 3.92 4.63
C TYR A 265 -7.60 4.81 5.37
N ALA A 266 -7.12 5.68 6.27
CA ALA A 266 -7.93 6.49 7.16
C ALA A 266 -8.97 7.39 6.45
N PRO A 267 -8.68 8.07 5.31
CA PRO A 267 -9.70 8.77 4.56
C PRO A 267 -10.81 7.86 4.04
N GLY A 268 -10.47 6.65 3.55
CA GLY A 268 -11.45 5.65 3.12
C GLY A 268 -12.32 5.15 4.27
N GLN A 269 -11.72 4.87 5.43
CA GLN A 269 -12.45 4.50 6.66
C GLN A 269 -13.43 5.60 7.09
N THR A 270 -13.00 6.85 7.03
CA THR A 270 -13.83 8.01 7.42
C THR A 270 -14.99 8.22 6.44
N ASN A 271 -14.73 8.14 5.13
CA ASN A 271 -15.79 8.32 4.12
C ASN A 271 -16.80 7.18 4.19
N LEU A 272 -16.34 5.92 4.34
CA LEU A 272 -17.23 4.77 4.54
C LEU A 272 -18.09 4.95 5.79
N ALA A 273 -17.50 5.41 6.89
CA ALA A 273 -18.22 5.67 8.14
C ALA A 273 -19.34 6.69 7.95
N VAL A 274 -19.08 7.79 7.25
CA VAL A 274 -20.09 8.82 6.95
C VAL A 274 -21.24 8.24 6.12
N LEU A 275 -20.95 7.45 5.09
CA LEU A 275 -21.98 6.80 4.28
C LEU A 275 -22.80 5.79 5.12
N THR A 276 -22.13 5.00 5.97
CA THR A 276 -22.76 3.99 6.83
C THR A 276 -23.62 4.63 7.92
N LEU A 277 -23.19 5.78 8.46
CA LEU A 277 -23.95 6.52 9.47
C LEU A 277 -25.30 7.02 8.94
N HIS A 278 -25.35 7.38 7.65
CA HIS A 278 -26.53 7.98 7.03
C HIS A 278 -27.29 7.02 6.09
N GLY A 279 -26.86 5.78 5.95
CA GLY A 279 -27.49 4.80 5.04
C GLY A 279 -27.39 5.20 3.56
N VAL A 280 -26.28 5.82 3.15
CA VAL A 280 -26.08 6.31 1.78
C VAL A 280 -25.29 5.30 0.96
N GLY A 281 -25.95 4.62 0.00
CA GLY A 281 -25.34 3.56 -0.81
C GLY A 281 -24.97 2.29 -0.02
N VAL A 282 -25.24 2.26 1.28
CA VAL A 282 -25.06 1.13 2.20
C VAL A 282 -26.20 1.12 3.21
N GLU A 283 -26.40 0.00 3.92
CA GLU A 283 -27.31 -0.06 5.05
C GLU A 283 -26.86 0.87 6.18
N GLU A 284 -27.80 1.60 6.78
CA GLU A 284 -27.53 2.46 7.93
C GLU A 284 -27.12 1.60 9.14
N ASP A 285 -25.91 1.83 9.64
CA ASP A 285 -25.38 1.17 10.82
C ASP A 285 -24.47 2.13 11.62
N PRO A 286 -25.04 2.88 12.60
CA PRO A 286 -24.27 3.82 13.42
C PRO A 286 -23.16 3.15 14.24
N ARG A 287 -23.31 1.86 14.61
CA ARG A 287 -22.27 1.15 15.37
C ARG A 287 -21.06 0.85 14.47
N ALA A 288 -21.31 0.28 13.30
CA ALA A 288 -20.25 0.05 12.32
C ALA A 288 -19.57 1.36 11.88
N ALA A 289 -20.33 2.46 11.75
CA ALA A 289 -19.77 3.76 11.44
C ALA A 289 -18.78 4.25 12.51
N VAL A 290 -19.14 4.14 13.81
CA VAL A 290 -18.26 4.50 14.93
C VAL A 290 -17.00 3.62 14.94
N GLU A 291 -17.12 2.32 14.66
CA GLU A 291 -15.95 1.43 14.59
C GLU A 291 -14.96 1.84 13.47
N TRP A 292 -15.47 2.26 12.31
CA TRP A 292 -14.61 2.76 11.23
C TRP A 292 -13.98 4.11 11.59
N LEU A 293 -14.73 5.03 12.20
CA LEU A 293 -14.17 6.30 12.67
C LEU A 293 -13.08 6.07 13.72
N GLN A 294 -13.28 5.10 14.64
CA GLN A 294 -12.26 4.77 15.63
C GLN A 294 -10.96 4.28 14.99
N LYS A 295 -11.05 3.39 13.99
CA LYS A 295 -9.87 2.91 13.25
C LYS A 295 -9.12 4.03 12.54
N ALA A 296 -9.83 5.02 11.99
CA ALA A 296 -9.21 6.19 11.38
C ALA A 296 -8.62 7.15 12.42
N ALA A 297 -9.29 7.31 13.57
CA ALA A 297 -8.83 8.14 14.69
C ALA A 297 -7.57 7.56 15.37
N ASP A 298 -7.46 6.23 15.46
CA ASP A 298 -6.28 5.54 15.97
C ASP A 298 -5.01 5.81 15.10
N GLN A 299 -5.22 6.33 13.89
CA GLN A 299 -4.18 6.81 12.98
C GLN A 299 -3.98 8.34 13.06
N ASP A 300 -4.53 9.00 14.08
CA ASP A 300 -4.50 10.46 14.25
C ASP A 300 -5.13 11.24 13.07
N PHE A 301 -6.09 10.63 12.31
CA PHE A 301 -6.71 11.31 11.19
C PHE A 301 -7.69 12.40 11.68
N PRO A 302 -7.43 13.70 11.40
CA PRO A 302 -8.13 14.81 12.07
C PRO A 302 -9.64 14.77 11.85
N ARG A 303 -10.11 14.52 10.61
CA ARG A 303 -11.54 14.48 10.28
C ARG A 303 -12.27 13.36 11.03
N ALA A 304 -11.62 12.22 11.26
CA ALA A 304 -12.23 11.14 12.04
C ALA A 304 -12.35 11.50 13.53
N LEU A 305 -11.33 12.18 14.07
CA LEU A 305 -11.36 12.67 15.45
C LEU A 305 -12.49 13.69 15.67
N ASP A 306 -12.66 14.62 14.74
CA ASP A 306 -13.74 15.62 14.77
C ASP A 306 -15.12 14.94 14.74
N LEU A 307 -15.35 14.01 13.79
CA LEU A 307 -16.62 13.29 13.67
C LEU A 307 -16.93 12.40 14.87
N LEU A 308 -15.93 11.76 15.48
CA LEU A 308 -16.13 11.04 16.75
C LEU A 308 -16.51 11.96 17.87
N GLY A 309 -15.89 13.15 17.96
CA GLY A 309 -16.24 14.18 18.93
C GLY A 309 -17.73 14.57 18.82
N ASP A 310 -18.21 14.79 17.60
CA ASP A 310 -19.61 15.12 17.34
C ASP A 310 -20.56 13.97 17.77
N CYS A 311 -20.23 12.72 17.42
CA CYS A 311 -21.00 11.54 17.83
C CYS A 311 -21.13 11.40 19.37
N TRP A 312 -20.10 11.78 20.13
CA TRP A 312 -20.12 11.72 21.60
C TRP A 312 -20.89 12.88 22.23
N MET A 313 -21.02 14.02 21.53
CA MET A 313 -21.77 15.17 22.04
C MET A 313 -23.28 15.07 21.79
N GLU A 314 -23.69 14.36 20.74
CA GLU A 314 -25.12 14.19 20.41
C GLU A 314 -25.79 13.01 21.09
N GLY A 315 -25.06 12.14 21.81
CA GLY A 315 -25.61 11.10 22.69
C GLY A 315 -25.62 9.71 22.18
#